data_96eb1c0b8f4fea1577de7114fb35b904
#
_entry.id   96eb1c0b8f4fea1577de7114fb35b904
#
_cell.length_a   1.000
_cell.length_b   1.000
_cell.length_c   1.000
_cell.angle_alpha   90.00
_cell.angle_beta   90.00
_cell.angle_gamma   90.00
#
_symmetry.space_group_name_H-M   'P 1'
#
loop_
_entity.id
_entity.type
_entity.pdbx_description
1 polymer ?
#
loop_
_entity_poly.entity_id
_entity_poly.type
_entity_poly.pdbx_seq_one_letter_code
_entity_poly.pdbx_strand_id
1 'polypeptide(L)'
;HSTSSAASDVYKRQMDKYGNKVAASEIAQIKVAAPIMACNVIDRAIQMHGGAGVSQDFPLASMYAHMRTLRLADGPDEVHRRSIARLELAKLMQEDK
;
A
#
# COMPACT_ATOMS: atom_id res chain seq x y z
N HIS A 1 -4.96 18.38 -0.67
CA HIS A 1 -4.17 17.17 -0.83
C HIS A 1 -4.79 16.01 -0.09
N SER A 2 -4.89 14.87 -0.74
CA SER A 2 -5.29 13.64 -0.05
C SER A 2 -4.15 13.17 0.87
N THR A 3 -4.49 12.45 1.93
CA THR A 3 -3.51 11.88 2.85
C THR A 3 -2.50 10.99 2.13
N SER A 4 -2.92 10.27 1.08
CA SER A 4 -2.01 9.41 0.32
C SER A 4 -1.01 10.19 -0.52
N SER A 5 -1.37 11.38 -1.04
CA SER A 5 -0.42 12.26 -1.73
C SER A 5 0.64 12.79 -0.78
N ALA A 6 0.24 13.22 0.42
CA ALA A 6 1.17 13.70 1.44
C ALA A 6 2.14 12.60 1.86
N ALA A 7 1.66 11.37 2.06
CA ALA A 7 2.50 10.23 2.40
C ALA A 7 3.51 9.93 1.29
N SER A 8 3.06 9.95 0.02
CA SER A 8 3.93 9.72 -1.13
C SER A 8 5.03 10.77 -1.23
N ASP A 9 4.69 12.04 -0.97
CA ASP A 9 5.67 13.13 -0.99
C ASP A 9 6.73 12.98 0.10
N VAL A 10 6.31 12.56 1.30
CA VAL A 10 7.24 12.30 2.41
C VAL A 10 8.22 11.19 2.03
N TYR A 11 7.74 10.08 1.46
CA TYR A 11 8.60 8.98 1.05
C TYR A 11 9.54 9.35 -0.08
N LYS A 12 9.07 10.14 -1.04
CA LYS A 12 9.91 10.64 -2.10
C LYS A 12 11.05 11.49 -1.55
N ARG A 13 10.76 12.36 -0.59
CA ARG A 13 11.80 13.17 0.05
C ARG A 13 12.81 12.32 0.82
N GLN A 14 12.35 11.25 1.48
CA GLN A 14 13.25 10.33 2.16
C GLN A 14 14.17 9.63 1.15
N MET A 15 13.65 9.21 0.00
CA MET A 15 14.48 8.63 -1.05
C MET A 15 15.52 9.60 -1.56
N ASP A 16 15.15 10.87 -1.78
CA ASP A 16 16.06 11.90 -2.25
C ASP A 16 17.14 12.22 -1.22
N LYS A 17 16.78 12.19 0.06
CA LYS A 17 17.69 12.59 1.15
C LYS A 17 18.66 11.47 1.55
N TYR A 18 18.17 10.22 1.61
CA TYR A 18 18.94 9.09 2.15
C TYR A 18 19.33 8.06 1.09
N GLY A 19 18.90 8.27 -0.15
CA GLY A 19 19.13 7.32 -1.24
C GLY A 19 18.05 6.25 -1.33
N ASN A 20 17.92 5.65 -2.52
CA ASN A 20 16.85 4.71 -2.83
C ASN A 20 16.90 3.45 -1.97
N LYS A 21 18.09 2.99 -1.59
CA LYS A 21 18.23 1.76 -0.82
C LYS A 21 17.68 1.89 0.60
N VAL A 22 17.83 3.07 1.21
CA VAL A 22 17.40 3.30 2.59
C VAL A 22 15.88 3.37 2.68
N ALA A 23 15.22 4.01 1.70
CA ALA A 23 13.77 4.19 1.70
C ALA A 23 13.01 3.06 1.01
N ALA A 24 13.70 2.12 0.34
CA ALA A 24 13.04 1.07 -0.45
C ALA A 24 12.13 0.18 0.39
N SER A 25 12.55 -0.16 1.62
CA SER A 25 11.76 -0.98 2.53
C SER A 25 10.47 -0.29 2.95
N GLU A 26 10.55 0.99 3.31
CA GLU A 26 9.39 1.80 3.71
C GLU A 26 8.40 1.96 2.57
N ILE A 27 8.89 2.18 1.35
CA ILE A 27 8.03 2.28 0.18
C ILE A 27 7.32 0.96 -0.10
N ALA A 28 8.03 -0.16 -0.01
CA ALA A 28 7.43 -1.48 -0.18
C ALA A 28 6.38 -1.76 0.88
N GLN A 29 6.63 -1.35 2.13
CA GLN A 29 5.66 -1.49 3.23
C GLN A 29 4.38 -0.71 2.94
N ILE A 30 4.49 0.51 2.42
CA ILE A 30 3.33 1.31 2.06
C ILE A 30 2.54 0.69 0.91
N LYS A 31 3.23 0.16 -0.09
CA LYS A 31 2.56 -0.52 -1.21
C LYS A 31 1.76 -1.73 -0.77
N VAL A 32 2.15 -2.36 0.35
CA VAL A 32 1.38 -3.46 0.94
C VAL A 32 0.27 -2.91 1.83
N ALA A 33 0.60 -2.01 2.77
CA ALA A 33 -0.32 -1.58 3.82
C ALA A 33 -1.45 -0.67 3.32
N ALA A 34 -1.15 0.29 2.45
CA ALA A 34 -2.14 1.27 2.03
C ALA A 34 -3.29 0.67 1.21
N PRO A 35 -3.05 -0.17 0.18
CA PRO A 35 -4.15 -0.80 -0.54
C PRO A 35 -4.97 -1.75 0.32
N ILE A 36 -4.35 -2.49 1.25
CA ILE A 36 -5.05 -3.37 2.17
C ILE A 36 -5.99 -2.56 3.06
N MET A 37 -5.49 -1.48 3.64
CA MET A 37 -6.29 -0.60 4.48
C MET A 37 -7.46 0.00 3.68
N ALA A 38 -7.20 0.49 2.47
CA ALA A 38 -8.24 1.05 1.61
C ALA A 38 -9.31 0.01 1.27
N CYS A 39 -8.91 -1.21 0.92
CA CYS A 39 -9.85 -2.30 0.67
C CYS A 39 -10.72 -2.59 1.89
N ASN A 40 -10.13 -2.63 3.08
CA ASN A 40 -10.86 -2.89 4.32
C ASN A 40 -11.87 -1.78 4.64
N VAL A 41 -11.50 -0.53 4.44
CA VAL A 41 -12.39 0.62 4.66
C VAL A 41 -13.56 0.58 3.67
N ILE A 42 -13.29 0.34 2.40
CA ILE A 42 -14.32 0.27 1.37
C ILE A 42 -15.25 -0.92 1.61
N ASP A 43 -14.69 -2.06 1.99
CA ASP A 43 -15.47 -3.25 2.32
C ASP A 43 -16.46 -2.99 3.46
N ARG A 44 -16.01 -2.31 4.52
CA ARG A 44 -16.89 -1.91 5.63
C ARG A 44 -17.96 -0.94 5.18
N ALA A 45 -17.62 0.01 4.31
CA ALA A 45 -18.59 0.96 3.76
C ALA A 45 -19.67 0.23 2.95
N ILE A 46 -19.28 -0.75 2.14
CA ILE A 46 -20.21 -1.58 1.39
C ILE A 46 -21.14 -2.31 2.35
N GLN A 47 -20.60 -2.89 3.41
CA GLN A 47 -21.40 -3.62 4.40
C GLN A 47 -22.43 -2.71 5.06
N MET A 48 -22.04 -1.48 5.38
CA MET A 48 -22.94 -0.51 5.99
C MET A 48 -24.07 -0.05 5.06
N HIS A 49 -23.80 -0.02 3.76
CA HIS A 49 -24.82 0.33 2.75
C HIS A 49 -25.71 -0.87 2.36
N GLY A 50 -25.32 -2.07 2.74
CA GLY A 50 -26.06 -3.27 2.37
C GLY A 50 -26.05 -3.51 0.87
N GLY A 51 -27.18 -3.96 0.31
CA GLY A 51 -27.28 -4.25 -1.13
C GLY A 51 -26.94 -3.05 -2.02
N ALA A 52 -27.23 -1.84 -1.57
CA ALA A 52 -26.88 -0.62 -2.31
C ALA A 52 -25.36 -0.48 -2.49
N GLY A 53 -24.58 -0.95 -1.53
CA GLY A 53 -23.12 -0.87 -1.57
C GLY A 53 -22.49 -1.63 -2.73
N VAL A 54 -23.14 -2.68 -3.21
CA VAL A 54 -22.65 -3.45 -4.36
C VAL A 54 -23.36 -3.08 -5.66
N SER A 55 -24.28 -2.11 -5.61
CA SER A 55 -25.01 -1.66 -6.80
C SER A 55 -24.20 -0.64 -7.59
N GLN A 56 -24.59 -0.44 -8.84
CA GLN A 56 -23.97 0.56 -9.70
C GLN A 56 -24.39 2.01 -9.36
N ASP A 57 -25.40 2.17 -8.52
CA ASP A 57 -25.89 3.49 -8.10
C ASP A 57 -24.92 4.19 -7.15
N PHE A 58 -24.04 3.43 -6.50
CA PHE A 58 -23.03 3.96 -5.59
C PHE A 58 -21.64 3.59 -6.09
N PRO A 59 -20.62 4.41 -5.83
CA PRO A 59 -19.27 4.18 -6.37
C PRO A 59 -18.46 3.12 -5.62
N LEU A 60 -18.97 2.58 -4.52
CA LEU A 60 -18.19 1.73 -3.60
C LEU A 60 -17.68 0.44 -4.26
N ALA A 61 -18.53 -0.25 -5.04
CA ALA A 61 -18.13 -1.49 -5.70
C ALA A 61 -17.01 -1.24 -6.71
N SER A 62 -17.11 -0.15 -7.49
CA SER A 62 -16.09 0.24 -8.45
C SER A 62 -14.80 0.63 -7.75
N MET A 63 -14.88 1.39 -6.66
CA MET A 63 -13.73 1.76 -5.85
C MET A 63 -13.03 0.55 -5.26
N TYR A 64 -13.80 -0.43 -4.78
CA TYR A 64 -13.24 -1.66 -4.24
C TYR A 64 -12.47 -2.43 -5.32
N ALA A 65 -13.06 -2.60 -6.50
CA ALA A 65 -12.41 -3.30 -7.60
C ALA A 65 -11.10 -2.60 -7.99
N HIS A 66 -11.10 -1.28 -8.04
CA HIS A 66 -9.91 -0.50 -8.37
C HIS A 66 -8.82 -0.66 -7.31
N MET A 67 -9.16 -0.50 -6.04
CA MET A 67 -8.21 -0.66 -4.94
C MET A 67 -7.70 -2.10 -4.82
N ARG A 68 -8.57 -3.09 -5.06
CA ARG A 68 -8.16 -4.48 -5.05
C ARG A 68 -7.15 -4.78 -6.16
N THR A 69 -7.30 -4.12 -7.31
CA THR A 69 -6.37 -4.25 -8.43
C THR A 69 -4.98 -3.72 -8.06
N LEU A 70 -4.90 -2.67 -7.26
CA LEU A 70 -3.61 -2.10 -6.82
C LEU A 70 -2.77 -3.08 -6.01
N ARG A 71 -3.40 -4.06 -5.37
CA ARG A 71 -2.69 -5.11 -4.65
C ARG A 71 -2.02 -6.14 -5.57
N LEU A 72 -2.35 -6.08 -6.86
CA LEU A 72 -1.82 -6.99 -7.87
C LEU A 72 -0.93 -6.25 -8.88
N ALA A 73 -1.18 -4.96 -9.08
CA ALA A 73 -0.47 -4.15 -10.06
C ALA A 73 0.98 -3.89 -9.62
N ASP A 74 1.89 -3.89 -10.58
CA ASP A 74 3.33 -3.67 -10.36
C ASP A 74 3.93 -4.65 -9.34
N GLY A 75 3.34 -5.81 -9.23
CA GLY A 75 3.70 -6.88 -8.31
C GLY A 75 2.64 -7.08 -7.23
N PRO A 76 2.24 -8.33 -6.97
CA PRO A 76 1.30 -8.63 -5.90
C PRO A 76 1.92 -8.37 -4.52
N ASP A 77 1.06 -8.36 -3.49
CA ASP A 77 1.48 -8.14 -2.10
C ASP A 77 2.64 -9.05 -1.69
N GLU A 78 2.62 -10.29 -2.14
CA GLU A 78 3.65 -11.29 -1.82
C GLU A 78 5.03 -10.88 -2.34
N VAL A 79 5.09 -10.27 -3.53
CA VAL A 79 6.34 -9.77 -4.09
C VAL A 79 6.89 -8.61 -3.26
N HIS A 80 6.03 -7.69 -2.83
CA HIS A 80 6.44 -6.57 -1.98
C HIS A 80 6.84 -7.04 -0.60
N ARG A 81 6.13 -8.02 -0.03
CA ARG A 81 6.49 -8.63 1.26
C ARG A 81 7.85 -9.31 1.18
N ARG A 82 8.12 -10.00 0.08
CA ARG A 82 9.44 -10.61 -0.15
C ARG A 82 10.53 -9.54 -0.18
N SER A 83 10.29 -8.43 -0.87
CA SER A 83 11.24 -7.31 -0.93
C SER A 83 11.49 -6.72 0.46
N ILE A 84 10.43 -6.53 1.25
CA ILE A 84 10.56 -6.04 2.62
C ILE A 84 11.43 -6.99 3.45
N ALA A 85 11.14 -8.28 3.38
CA ALA A 85 11.89 -9.28 4.14
C ALA A 85 13.38 -9.27 3.77
N ARG A 86 13.68 -9.20 2.49
CA ARG A 86 15.07 -9.16 2.02
C ARG A 86 15.81 -7.92 2.51
N LEU A 87 15.14 -6.76 2.44
CA LEU A 87 15.75 -5.50 2.85
C LEU A 87 15.96 -5.45 4.36
N GLU A 88 15.00 -5.93 5.15
CA GLU A 88 15.12 -5.95 6.60
C GLU A 88 16.18 -6.95 7.07
N LEU A 89 16.25 -8.12 6.45
CA LEU A 89 17.30 -9.10 6.76
C LEU A 89 18.69 -8.55 6.42
N ALA A 90 18.81 -7.83 5.33
CA ALA A 90 20.08 -7.20 4.96
C ALA A 90 20.52 -6.17 6.00
N LYS A 91 19.58 -5.39 6.55
CA LYS A 91 19.87 -4.45 7.65
C LYS A 91 20.38 -5.16 8.88
N LEU A 92 19.73 -6.25 9.29
CA LEU A 92 20.14 -7.03 10.45
C LEU A 92 21.54 -7.61 10.27
N MET A 93 21.85 -8.10 9.09
CA MET A 93 23.18 -8.63 8.79
C MET A 93 24.26 -7.55 8.82
N GLN A 94 23.94 -6.32 8.47
CA GLN A 94 24.87 -5.21 8.57
C GLN A 94 25.10 -4.77 10.00
N GLU A 95 24.07 -4.82 10.83
CA GLU A 95 24.18 -4.43 12.25
C GLU A 95 25.03 -5.41 13.06
N ASP A 96 25.06 -6.70 12.66
CA ASP A 96 25.82 -7.74 13.32
C ASP A 96 27.32 -7.69 12.98
N LYS A 97 27.73 -6.80 12.09
CA LYS A 97 29.11 -6.59 11.73
C LYS A 97 29.67 -5.37 12.44
#